data_3b8ed1371661a1b8ea4af176642d96cb
#
_entry.id   3b8ed1371661a1b8ea4af176642d96cb
#
_cell.length_a   1.000
_cell.length_b   1.000
_cell.length_c   1.000
_cell.angle_alpha   90.00
_cell.angle_beta   90.00
_cell.angle_gamma   90.00
#
_symmetry.space_group_name_H-M   'P 1'
#
loop_
_entity.id
_entity.type
_entity.pdbx_description
1 polymer ?
#
loop_
_entity_poly.entity_id
_entity_poly.type
_entity_poly.pdbx_seq_one_letter_code
_entity_poly.pdbx_strand_id
1 'polypeptide(L)'
;MKLKHYTSTLILSAFLTGCLIPEKFTATLVVKPDASYTYKYEGTAVHFLAAAAIKEKGALAAKDEDALKKDAEKSSKGAGVEKLNYLGQGRYEVSLNQAFKAGQQPQTLKVFSFTKDKDGIFTIGQPAMTTKDMTQLKSLGIKISGKAEVILPSNVDVLSHNAKSTPGLFSKSYGWEISAPDHPASLRFKLK
;
A
#
# COMPACT_ATOMS: atom_id res chain seq x y z
N MET A 1 -45.95 30.17 1.14
CA MET A 1 -45.24 29.06 1.78
C MET A 1 -43.88 28.91 1.05
N LYS A 2 -42.78 29.41 1.65
CA LYS A 2 -41.44 29.42 0.99
C LYS A 2 -40.69 28.18 1.41
N LEU A 3 -40.44 27.26 0.47
CA LEU A 3 -39.66 26.06 0.67
C LEU A 3 -38.15 26.46 0.74
N LYS A 4 -37.53 26.35 1.90
CA LYS A 4 -36.11 26.50 2.09
C LYS A 4 -35.40 25.22 1.60
N HIS A 5 -34.66 25.34 0.50
CA HIS A 5 -33.79 24.29 0.03
C HIS A 5 -32.55 24.25 0.96
N TYR A 6 -32.50 23.23 1.82
CA TYR A 6 -31.27 22.89 2.54
C TYR A 6 -30.37 22.12 1.56
N THR A 7 -29.40 22.82 0.98
CA THR A 7 -28.28 22.22 0.28
C THR A 7 -27.41 21.53 1.33
N SER A 8 -27.62 20.23 1.52
CA SER A 8 -26.77 19.39 2.36
C SER A 8 -25.43 19.26 1.65
N THR A 9 -24.46 20.09 2.07
CA THR A 9 -23.06 19.95 1.64
C THR A 9 -22.53 18.70 2.31
N LEU A 10 -22.58 17.58 1.58
CA LEU A 10 -21.89 16.35 1.96
C LEU A 10 -20.38 16.67 1.93
N ILE A 11 -19.80 16.92 3.11
CA ILE A 11 -18.35 16.99 3.29
C ILE A 11 -17.87 15.55 3.10
N LEU A 12 -17.55 15.22 1.86
CA LEU A 12 -16.82 14.01 1.50
C LEU A 12 -15.39 14.22 2.02
N SER A 13 -15.16 13.88 3.28
CA SER A 13 -13.81 13.73 3.82
C SER A 13 -13.20 12.54 3.09
N ALA A 14 -12.61 12.82 1.93
CA ALA A 14 -11.86 11.87 1.14
C ALA A 14 -10.61 11.50 1.96
N PHE A 15 -10.72 10.43 2.74
CA PHE A 15 -9.58 9.79 3.34
C PHE A 15 -8.62 9.38 2.22
N LEU A 16 -7.39 9.85 2.26
CA LEU A 16 -6.25 9.47 1.38
C LEU A 16 -6.04 7.93 1.33
N THR A 17 -6.74 7.18 2.15
CA THR A 17 -6.51 5.76 2.44
C THR A 17 -6.72 4.80 1.27
N GLY A 18 -7.34 5.20 0.17
CA GLY A 18 -7.61 4.30 -0.96
C GLY A 18 -7.04 4.74 -2.32
N CYS A 19 -6.50 5.96 -2.42
CA CYS A 19 -6.13 6.55 -3.72
C CYS A 19 -4.60 6.64 -3.95
N LEU A 20 -3.77 6.23 -2.98
CA LEU A 20 -2.32 6.23 -3.14
C LEU A 20 -1.85 4.93 -3.79
N ILE A 21 -1.16 5.06 -4.90
CA ILE A 21 -0.53 3.96 -5.63
C ILE A 21 0.97 4.00 -5.37
N PRO A 22 1.60 2.90 -4.92
CA PRO A 22 3.05 2.81 -4.77
C PRO A 22 3.77 3.06 -6.10
N GLU A 23 4.84 3.87 -6.12
CA GLU A 23 5.68 4.04 -7.31
C GLU A 23 7.05 3.37 -7.15
N LYS A 24 7.91 3.94 -6.29
CA LYS A 24 9.23 3.36 -5.96
C LYS A 24 9.27 3.10 -4.46
N PHE A 25 9.45 1.86 -4.05
CA PHE A 25 9.31 1.53 -2.64
C PHE A 25 10.11 0.30 -2.19
N THR A 26 10.29 0.22 -0.87
CA THR A 26 10.58 -1.00 -0.13
C THR A 26 9.46 -1.23 0.87
N ALA A 27 8.85 -2.41 0.85
CA ALA A 27 7.82 -2.82 1.80
C ALA A 27 8.26 -4.07 2.55
N THR A 28 8.22 -4.02 3.88
CA THR A 28 8.63 -5.14 4.74
C THR A 28 7.48 -5.53 5.66
N LEU A 29 7.18 -6.82 5.71
CA LEU A 29 6.22 -7.41 6.63
C LEU A 29 6.94 -8.33 7.59
N VAL A 30 6.90 -8.02 8.88
CA VAL A 30 7.53 -8.82 9.94
C VAL A 30 6.44 -9.52 10.73
N VAL A 31 6.29 -10.84 10.54
CA VAL A 31 5.32 -11.67 11.25
C VAL A 31 5.88 -12.09 12.61
N LYS A 32 5.05 -12.01 13.63
CA LYS A 32 5.37 -12.45 15.01
C LYS A 32 4.83 -13.86 15.29
N PRO A 33 5.28 -14.49 16.37
CA PRO A 33 4.84 -15.87 16.74
C PRO A 33 3.33 -16.02 16.95
N ASP A 34 2.62 -14.95 17.27
CA ASP A 34 1.16 -14.90 17.48
C ASP A 34 0.37 -14.51 16.22
N ALA A 35 1.02 -14.48 15.05
CA ALA A 35 0.50 -13.98 13.77
C ALA A 35 0.15 -12.49 13.74
N SER A 36 0.40 -11.73 14.80
CA SER A 36 0.44 -10.26 14.65
C SER A 36 1.63 -9.88 13.79
N TYR A 37 1.62 -8.69 13.18
CA TYR A 37 2.71 -8.30 12.30
C TYR A 37 2.95 -6.79 12.31
N THR A 38 4.15 -6.41 11.90
CA THR A 38 4.50 -5.04 11.61
C THR A 38 4.65 -4.88 10.09
N TYR A 39 4.02 -3.87 9.55
CA TYR A 39 4.15 -3.47 8.16
C TYR A 39 4.95 -2.17 8.08
N LYS A 40 6.05 -2.20 7.35
CA LYS A 40 6.86 -1.03 7.04
C LYS A 40 6.79 -0.74 5.55
N TYR A 41 6.69 0.52 5.22
CA TYR A 41 6.75 1.01 3.85
C TYR A 41 7.64 2.24 3.79
N GLU A 42 8.56 2.28 2.85
CA GLU A 42 9.40 3.43 2.56
C GLU A 42 9.43 3.65 1.05
N GLY A 43 9.15 4.86 0.60
CA GLY A 43 9.19 5.16 -0.82
C GLY A 43 8.33 6.30 -1.26
N THR A 44 8.00 6.30 -2.55
CA THR A 44 7.09 7.29 -3.16
C THR A 44 5.75 6.66 -3.51
N ALA A 45 4.73 7.49 -3.49
CA ALA A 45 3.38 7.13 -3.91
C ALA A 45 2.74 8.28 -4.70
N VAL A 46 1.78 7.95 -5.55
CA VAL A 46 1.03 8.93 -6.34
C VAL A 46 -0.46 8.82 -6.06
N HIS A 47 -1.12 9.95 -5.96
CA HIS A 47 -2.58 10.02 -5.85
C HIS A 47 -3.21 9.77 -7.21
N PHE A 48 -3.95 8.67 -7.33
CA PHE A 48 -4.51 8.20 -8.60
C PHE A 48 -5.35 9.25 -9.32
N LEU A 49 -6.29 9.91 -8.60
CA LEU A 49 -7.17 10.93 -9.19
C LEU A 49 -6.40 12.19 -9.60
N ALA A 50 -5.34 12.54 -8.87
CA ALA A 50 -4.48 13.66 -9.26
C ALA A 50 -3.73 13.34 -10.55
N ALA A 51 -3.18 12.15 -10.69
CA ALA A 51 -2.54 11.71 -11.93
C ALA A 51 -3.52 11.71 -13.12
N ALA A 52 -4.77 11.30 -12.90
CA ALA A 52 -5.82 11.34 -13.92
C ALA A 52 -6.15 12.78 -14.34
N ALA A 53 -6.31 13.71 -13.38
CA ALA A 53 -6.57 15.12 -13.66
C ALA A 53 -5.40 15.79 -14.39
N ILE A 54 -4.16 15.47 -14.03
CA ILE A 54 -2.97 15.98 -14.73
C ILE A 54 -2.94 15.50 -16.18
N LYS A 55 -3.25 14.22 -16.41
CA LYS A 55 -3.30 13.69 -17.77
C LYS A 55 -4.35 14.38 -18.63
N GLU A 56 -5.49 14.71 -18.06
CA GLU A 56 -6.59 15.36 -18.78
C GLU A 56 -6.33 16.86 -19.04
N LYS A 57 -5.78 17.57 -18.04
CA LYS A 57 -5.67 19.04 -18.02
C LYS A 57 -4.25 19.57 -18.11
N GLY A 58 -3.25 18.71 -18.12
CA GLY A 58 -1.82 19.07 -18.15
C GLY A 58 -1.22 19.40 -16.79
N ALA A 59 -2.02 19.86 -15.82
CA ALA A 59 -1.58 20.18 -14.46
C ALA A 59 -2.76 20.11 -13.47
N LEU A 60 -2.47 20.03 -12.17
CA LEU A 60 -3.45 20.25 -11.12
C LEU A 60 -3.76 21.73 -10.97
N ALA A 61 -5.01 22.04 -10.65
CA ALA A 61 -5.38 23.39 -10.24
C ALA A 61 -4.72 23.74 -8.89
N ALA A 62 -4.35 25.00 -8.67
CA ALA A 62 -3.73 25.44 -7.41
C ALA A 62 -4.54 25.06 -6.17
N LYS A 63 -5.88 25.13 -6.25
CA LYS A 63 -6.78 24.71 -5.18
C LYS A 63 -6.65 23.22 -4.83
N ASP A 64 -6.47 22.37 -5.84
CA ASP A 64 -6.35 20.93 -5.65
C ASP A 64 -4.96 20.57 -5.09
N GLU A 65 -3.90 21.26 -5.53
CA GLU A 65 -2.55 21.18 -4.95
C GLU A 65 -2.56 21.52 -3.46
N ASP A 66 -3.17 22.66 -3.09
CA ASP A 66 -3.29 23.08 -1.69
C ASP A 66 -4.10 22.11 -0.85
N ALA A 67 -5.18 21.54 -1.40
CA ALA A 67 -5.98 20.55 -0.71
C ALA A 67 -5.16 19.26 -0.43
N LEU A 68 -4.45 18.73 -1.42
CA LEU A 68 -3.62 17.54 -1.27
C LEU A 68 -2.49 17.75 -0.26
N LYS A 69 -1.86 18.94 -0.25
CA LYS A 69 -0.83 19.30 0.71
C LYS A 69 -1.38 19.34 2.14
N LYS A 70 -2.52 20.00 2.36
CA LYS A 70 -3.18 20.06 3.68
C LYS A 70 -3.61 18.68 4.17
N ASP A 71 -4.11 17.83 3.28
CA ASP A 71 -4.49 16.46 3.61
C ASP A 71 -3.26 15.62 4.00
N ALA A 72 -2.11 15.81 3.34
CA ALA A 72 -0.86 15.19 3.73
C ALA A 72 -0.40 15.63 5.13
N GLU A 73 -0.41 16.94 5.42
CA GLU A 73 -0.06 17.50 6.72
C GLU A 73 -0.96 16.96 7.85
N LYS A 74 -2.25 16.79 7.59
CA LYS A 74 -3.20 16.19 8.53
C LYS A 74 -2.92 14.70 8.73
N SER A 75 -2.73 13.96 7.65
CA SER A 75 -2.54 12.51 7.66
C SER A 75 -1.17 12.10 8.18
N SER A 76 -0.15 12.97 8.11
CA SER A 76 1.19 12.73 8.67
C SER A 76 1.18 12.53 10.19
N LYS A 77 0.12 12.97 10.87
CA LYS A 77 -0.08 12.80 12.33
C LYS A 77 -0.76 11.47 12.67
N GLY A 78 -1.06 10.65 11.68
CA GLY A 78 -1.72 9.35 11.85
C GLY A 78 -0.83 8.32 12.55
N ALA A 79 -1.44 7.37 13.27
CA ALA A 79 -0.71 6.31 13.95
C ALA A 79 0.12 5.48 12.96
N GLY A 80 1.42 5.33 13.25
CA GLY A 80 2.35 4.58 12.42
C GLY A 80 2.74 5.26 11.11
N VAL A 81 2.46 6.54 10.94
CA VAL A 81 3.01 7.38 9.87
C VAL A 81 4.26 8.07 10.40
N GLU A 82 5.43 7.67 9.90
CA GLU A 82 6.70 8.29 10.28
C GLU A 82 7.02 9.49 9.38
N LYS A 83 6.59 9.43 8.11
CA LYS A 83 6.77 10.49 7.13
C LYS A 83 5.64 10.48 6.11
N LEU A 84 5.10 11.64 5.80
CA LEU A 84 4.18 11.85 4.69
C LEU A 84 4.36 13.28 4.16
N ASN A 85 5.23 13.43 3.19
CA ASN A 85 5.55 14.72 2.56
C ASN A 85 4.91 14.82 1.18
N TYR A 86 4.16 15.87 0.94
CA TYR A 86 3.67 16.19 -0.39
C TYR A 86 4.79 16.77 -1.25
N LEU A 87 5.02 16.18 -2.43
CA LEU A 87 6.08 16.55 -3.36
C LEU A 87 5.58 17.38 -4.55
N GLY A 88 4.28 17.67 -4.61
CA GLY A 88 3.64 18.32 -5.76
C GLY A 88 3.11 17.31 -6.78
N GLN A 89 2.23 17.76 -7.65
CA GLN A 89 1.64 16.99 -8.75
C GLN A 89 1.04 15.63 -8.28
N GLY A 90 0.42 15.64 -7.10
CA GLY A 90 -0.18 14.44 -6.50
C GLY A 90 0.80 13.37 -6.05
N ARG A 91 2.09 13.66 -5.91
CA ARG A 91 3.12 12.72 -5.43
C ARG A 91 3.49 12.97 -3.98
N TYR A 92 3.87 11.88 -3.32
CA TYR A 92 4.21 11.86 -1.89
C TYR A 92 5.47 11.05 -1.65
N GLU A 93 6.23 11.48 -0.67
CA GLU A 93 7.23 10.66 0.00
C GLU A 93 6.60 10.10 1.27
N VAL A 94 6.70 8.79 1.46
CA VAL A 94 5.97 8.08 2.52
C VAL A 94 6.90 7.14 3.28
N SER A 95 6.84 7.20 4.62
CA SER A 95 7.37 6.18 5.53
C SER A 95 6.28 5.78 6.51
N LEU A 96 5.98 4.48 6.56
CA LEU A 96 5.01 3.88 7.47
C LEU A 96 5.67 2.81 8.32
N ASN A 97 5.23 2.71 9.58
CA ASN A 97 5.61 1.64 10.50
C ASN A 97 4.40 1.30 11.37
N GLN A 98 3.59 0.36 10.91
CA GLN A 98 2.27 0.06 11.46
C GLN A 98 2.21 -1.36 12.02
N ALA A 99 1.66 -1.52 13.21
CA ALA A 99 1.43 -2.81 13.83
C ALA A 99 -0.03 -3.25 13.65
N PHE A 100 -0.22 -4.53 13.32
CA PHE A 100 -1.52 -5.14 13.05
C PHE A 100 -1.68 -6.42 13.86
N LYS A 101 -2.90 -6.69 14.29
CA LYS A 101 -3.29 -8.00 14.81
C LYS A 101 -3.48 -8.99 13.65
N ALA A 102 -3.43 -10.27 13.95
CA ALA A 102 -3.77 -11.32 12.98
C ALA A 102 -5.13 -11.04 12.32
N GLY A 103 -5.19 -11.16 10.99
CA GLY A 103 -6.40 -10.92 10.19
C GLY A 103 -6.71 -9.45 9.86
N GLN A 104 -6.03 -8.49 10.46
CA GLN A 104 -6.13 -7.09 10.03
C GLN A 104 -5.31 -6.86 8.75
N GLN A 105 -5.68 -5.83 7.97
CA GLN A 105 -4.99 -5.47 6.73
C GLN A 105 -4.59 -3.98 6.74
N PRO A 106 -3.44 -3.61 6.16
CA PRO A 106 -3.12 -2.21 5.91
C PRO A 106 -4.23 -1.56 5.08
N GLN A 107 -4.61 -0.34 5.42
CA GLN A 107 -5.64 0.39 4.67
C GLN A 107 -5.05 1.22 3.53
N THR A 108 -3.78 1.58 3.62
CA THR A 108 -3.07 2.43 2.66
C THR A 108 -1.85 1.70 2.13
N LEU A 109 -1.50 1.92 0.85
CA LEU A 109 -0.32 1.36 0.20
C LEU A 109 -0.21 -0.16 0.39
N LYS A 110 -1.28 -0.88 0.06
CA LYS A 110 -1.40 -2.33 0.23
C LYS A 110 -0.48 -3.09 -0.75
N VAL A 111 0.79 -3.23 -0.39
CA VAL A 111 1.73 -4.07 -1.14
C VAL A 111 1.48 -5.54 -0.87
N PHE A 112 1.02 -5.87 0.36
CA PHE A 112 0.71 -7.22 0.78
C PHE A 112 -0.74 -7.38 1.18
N SER A 113 -1.28 -8.57 0.92
CA SER A 113 -2.45 -9.13 1.61
C SER A 113 -1.96 -10.21 2.57
N PHE A 114 -2.53 -10.28 3.77
CA PHE A 114 -2.23 -11.30 4.78
C PHE A 114 -3.52 -11.95 5.24
N THR A 115 -3.75 -13.20 4.85
CA THR A 115 -4.97 -13.95 5.10
C THR A 115 -4.69 -15.24 5.83
N LYS A 116 -5.71 -15.79 6.50
CA LYS A 116 -5.69 -17.10 7.14
C LYS A 116 -6.90 -17.89 6.64
N ASP A 117 -6.69 -19.12 6.20
CA ASP A 117 -7.78 -20.03 5.83
C ASP A 117 -8.32 -20.83 7.03
N LYS A 118 -9.36 -21.65 6.78
CA LYS A 118 -9.99 -22.51 7.79
C LYS A 118 -9.07 -23.61 8.34
N ASP A 119 -8.04 -23.98 7.59
CA ASP A 119 -7.08 -25.02 7.96
C ASP A 119 -5.88 -24.47 8.74
N GLY A 120 -5.93 -23.16 9.06
CA GLY A 120 -4.91 -22.45 9.82
C GLY A 120 -3.69 -22.05 8.99
N ILE A 121 -3.77 -22.16 7.66
CA ILE A 121 -2.68 -21.78 6.77
C ILE A 121 -2.76 -20.26 6.52
N PHE A 122 -1.65 -19.61 6.75
CA PHE A 122 -1.47 -18.20 6.44
C PHE A 122 -0.94 -18.03 5.01
N THR A 123 -1.50 -17.05 4.32
CA THR A 123 -1.04 -16.66 3.00
C THR A 123 -0.71 -15.17 2.99
N ILE A 124 0.52 -14.85 2.66
CA ILE A 124 0.96 -13.49 2.34
C ILE A 124 1.12 -13.43 0.83
N GLY A 125 0.46 -12.48 0.20
CA GLY A 125 0.49 -12.34 -1.24
C GLY A 125 0.40 -10.87 -1.68
N GLN A 126 0.77 -10.62 -2.91
CA GLN A 126 0.50 -9.33 -3.55
C GLN A 126 -0.97 -9.29 -3.96
N PRO A 127 -1.70 -8.20 -3.71
CA PRO A 127 -3.04 -8.03 -4.23
C PRO A 127 -3.06 -8.15 -5.77
N ALA A 128 -3.98 -8.94 -6.28
CA ALA A 128 -4.12 -9.11 -7.71
C ALA A 128 -4.51 -7.78 -8.39
N MET A 129 -3.86 -7.48 -9.50
CA MET A 129 -4.23 -6.39 -10.39
C MET A 129 -4.79 -6.95 -11.69
N THR A 130 -5.87 -6.38 -12.17
CA THR A 130 -6.43 -6.79 -13.46
C THR A 130 -5.63 -6.17 -14.61
N THR A 131 -5.73 -6.77 -15.82
CA THR A 131 -5.16 -6.18 -17.03
C THR A 131 -5.68 -4.75 -17.28
N LYS A 132 -6.94 -4.49 -16.90
CA LYS A 132 -7.54 -3.16 -16.99
C LYS A 132 -6.85 -2.16 -16.07
N ASP A 133 -6.61 -2.54 -14.80
CA ASP A 133 -5.91 -1.68 -13.85
C ASP A 133 -4.49 -1.34 -14.33
N MET A 134 -3.78 -2.34 -14.84
CA MET A 134 -2.44 -2.17 -15.42
C MET A 134 -2.42 -1.20 -16.60
N THR A 135 -3.37 -1.37 -17.52
CA THR A 135 -3.50 -0.49 -18.69
C THR A 135 -3.79 0.95 -18.24
N GLN A 136 -4.65 1.10 -17.22
CA GLN A 136 -5.00 2.40 -16.67
C GLN A 136 -3.79 3.07 -16.01
N LEU A 137 -3.05 2.38 -15.14
CA LEU A 137 -1.84 2.91 -14.51
C LEU A 137 -0.81 3.33 -15.57
N LYS A 138 -0.55 2.47 -16.56
CA LYS A 138 0.35 2.79 -17.68
C LYS A 138 -0.11 4.03 -18.44
N SER A 139 -1.41 4.15 -18.69
CA SER A 139 -1.98 5.31 -19.38
C SER A 139 -1.80 6.61 -18.60
N LEU A 140 -1.73 6.56 -17.27
CA LEU A 140 -1.47 7.69 -16.38
C LEU A 140 0.03 7.95 -16.13
N GLY A 141 0.91 7.18 -16.75
CA GLY A 141 2.35 7.29 -16.54
C GLY A 141 2.80 6.79 -15.14
N ILE A 142 1.95 6.04 -14.45
CA ILE A 142 2.26 5.47 -13.14
C ILE A 142 3.01 4.15 -13.35
N LYS A 143 4.23 4.09 -12.81
CA LYS A 143 5.10 2.91 -12.88
C LYS A 143 5.38 2.39 -11.48
N ILE A 144 4.91 1.19 -11.20
CA ILE A 144 5.17 0.50 -9.93
C ILE A 144 6.53 -0.22 -10.04
N SER A 145 7.43 0.07 -9.10
CA SER A 145 8.74 -0.57 -8.99
C SER A 145 9.18 -0.59 -7.54
N GLY A 146 9.40 -1.77 -6.97
CA GLY A 146 9.77 -1.84 -5.56
C GLY A 146 10.34 -3.19 -5.16
N LYS A 147 10.68 -3.27 -3.87
CA LYS A 147 11.06 -4.51 -3.21
C LYS A 147 10.03 -4.84 -2.15
N ALA A 148 9.69 -6.12 -2.05
CA ALA A 148 8.80 -6.64 -1.02
C ALA A 148 9.54 -7.71 -0.23
N GLU A 149 9.50 -7.61 1.09
CA GLU A 149 10.21 -8.52 2.00
C GLU A 149 9.28 -9.05 3.08
N VAL A 150 9.38 -10.33 3.40
CA VAL A 150 8.66 -10.96 4.50
C VAL A 150 9.63 -11.66 5.42
N ILE A 151 9.60 -11.31 6.70
CA ILE A 151 10.35 -11.96 7.77
C ILE A 151 9.36 -12.79 8.58
N LEU A 152 9.62 -14.08 8.68
CA LEU A 152 8.82 -15.01 9.47
C LEU A 152 9.49 -15.31 10.81
N PRO A 153 8.72 -15.63 11.87
CA PRO A 153 9.26 -16.10 13.12
C PRO A 153 9.81 -17.55 12.97
N SER A 154 10.56 -18.03 13.96
CA SER A 154 11.16 -19.37 13.93
C SER A 154 10.16 -20.52 14.09
N ASN A 155 8.96 -20.25 14.63
CA ASN A 155 7.92 -21.24 14.89
C ASN A 155 6.95 -21.43 13.71
N VAL A 156 7.48 -21.53 12.47
CA VAL A 156 6.67 -21.72 11.27
C VAL A 156 7.11 -22.93 10.46
N ASP A 157 6.14 -23.52 9.76
CA ASP A 157 6.37 -24.44 8.66
C ASP A 157 6.00 -23.72 7.36
N VAL A 158 7.00 -23.44 6.51
CA VAL A 158 6.77 -22.85 5.19
C VAL A 158 6.31 -23.93 4.23
N LEU A 159 5.13 -23.74 3.66
CA LEU A 159 4.49 -24.71 2.77
C LEU A 159 4.86 -24.47 1.31
N SER A 160 4.87 -23.21 0.88
CA SER A 160 5.25 -22.83 -0.48
C SER A 160 5.58 -21.35 -0.58
N HIS A 161 6.41 -20.96 -1.55
CA HIS A 161 6.67 -19.57 -1.93
C HIS A 161 7.20 -19.47 -3.36
N ASN A 162 7.13 -18.27 -3.92
CA ASN A 162 7.78 -17.91 -5.18
C ASN A 162 8.81 -16.77 -5.01
N ALA A 163 9.35 -16.62 -3.80
CA ALA A 163 10.35 -15.61 -3.51
C ALA A 163 11.63 -15.82 -4.33
N LYS A 164 12.24 -14.72 -4.81
CA LYS A 164 13.53 -14.70 -5.51
C LYS A 164 14.70 -14.87 -4.55
N SER A 165 14.58 -14.38 -3.30
CA SER A 165 15.55 -14.61 -2.23
C SER A 165 14.86 -15.23 -1.02
N THR A 166 15.59 -16.09 -0.31
CA THR A 166 15.10 -16.82 0.87
C THR A 166 16.01 -16.58 2.06
N PRO A 167 15.52 -16.84 3.30
CA PRO A 167 16.34 -16.78 4.50
C PRO A 167 17.58 -17.69 4.39
N GLY A 168 18.74 -17.19 4.82
CA GLY A 168 20.02 -17.88 4.79
C GLY A 168 21.10 -17.13 5.56
N LEU A 169 22.36 -17.36 5.23
CA LEU A 169 23.48 -16.72 5.93
C LEU A 169 23.48 -15.19 5.84
N PHE A 170 23.00 -14.63 4.73
CA PHE A 170 23.07 -13.19 4.44
C PHE A 170 21.69 -12.48 4.45
N SER A 171 20.60 -13.21 4.60
CA SER A 171 19.25 -12.66 4.63
C SER A 171 18.39 -13.36 5.66
N LYS A 172 17.48 -12.63 6.30
CA LYS A 172 16.46 -13.18 7.20
C LYS A 172 15.07 -13.15 6.57
N SER A 173 14.96 -12.70 5.31
CA SER A 173 13.67 -12.44 4.65
C SER A 173 13.48 -13.27 3.39
N TYR A 174 12.22 -13.54 3.07
CA TYR A 174 11.76 -13.89 1.72
C TYR A 174 11.60 -12.59 0.95
N GLY A 175 12.19 -12.47 -0.23
CA GLY A 175 12.24 -11.24 -1.00
C GLY A 175 11.74 -11.37 -2.44
N TRP A 176 11.06 -10.32 -2.91
CA TRP A 176 10.56 -10.17 -4.28
C TRP A 176 10.91 -8.79 -4.84
N GLU A 177 11.11 -8.73 -6.13
CA GLU A 177 11.08 -7.49 -6.89
C GLU A 177 9.69 -7.30 -7.49
N ILE A 178 9.07 -6.17 -7.17
CA ILE A 178 7.72 -5.82 -7.62
C ILE A 178 7.86 -4.84 -8.79
N SER A 179 7.79 -5.35 -10.01
CA SER A 179 7.87 -4.52 -11.23
C SER A 179 6.77 -4.81 -12.24
N ALA A 180 6.09 -5.94 -12.10
CA ALA A 180 5.02 -6.37 -12.98
C ALA A 180 4.04 -7.29 -12.23
N PRO A 181 2.76 -7.32 -12.63
CA PRO A 181 1.72 -8.11 -11.97
C PRO A 181 1.72 -9.59 -12.37
N ASP A 182 2.51 -9.97 -13.37
CA ASP A 182 2.45 -11.28 -14.00
C ASP A 182 2.86 -12.42 -13.07
N HIS A 183 3.64 -12.10 -12.04
CA HIS A 183 4.07 -13.04 -11.01
C HIS A 183 3.90 -12.42 -9.62
N PRO A 184 2.66 -12.36 -9.10
CA PRO A 184 2.42 -11.79 -7.78
C PRO A 184 3.18 -12.56 -6.71
N ALA A 185 3.77 -11.83 -5.77
CA ALA A 185 4.43 -12.40 -4.59
C ALA A 185 3.47 -13.34 -3.86
N SER A 186 3.97 -14.50 -3.46
CA SER A 186 3.18 -15.49 -2.70
C SER A 186 4.06 -16.25 -1.72
N LEU A 187 3.57 -16.38 -0.48
CA LEU A 187 4.20 -17.16 0.59
C LEU A 187 3.11 -17.77 1.45
N ARG A 188 3.13 -19.10 1.61
CA ARG A 188 2.19 -19.83 2.43
C ARG A 188 2.92 -20.55 3.55
N PHE A 189 2.40 -20.44 4.77
CA PHE A 189 3.01 -21.05 5.96
C PHE A 189 1.95 -21.38 7.02
N LYS A 190 2.35 -22.19 7.99
CA LYS A 190 1.57 -22.53 9.19
C LYS A 190 2.39 -22.22 10.44
N LEU A 191 1.78 -21.68 11.47
CA LEU A 191 2.40 -21.57 12.79
C LEU A 191 2.38 -22.93 13.50
N LYS A 192 3.48 -23.22 14.19
CA LYS A 192 3.61 -24.41 15.05
C LYS A 192 2.96 -24.21 16.38
#